data_e21a28b94722325d5b0340683ca7fd3b
#
_entry.id   e21a28b94722325d5b0340683ca7fd3b
#
_cell.length_a   1.000
_cell.length_b   1.000
_cell.length_c   1.000
_cell.angle_alpha   90.00
_cell.angle_beta   90.00
_cell.angle_gamma   90.00
#
_symmetry.space_group_name_H-M   'P 1'
#
loop_
_entity.id
_entity.type
_entity.pdbx_description
1 polymer ?
#
loop_
_entity_poly.entity_id
_entity_poly.type
_entity_poly.pdbx_seq_one_letter_code
_entity_poly.pdbx_strand_id
1 'polypeptide(L)'
;ASGKLFCVGATTSEEYRENFEKDRALQRRFQKVVVDQPNKETTKLIVKGLQHYYEAFHELEYTEEALDYAVELAERYMHGKYNPDRVIDVMDIAGARGKLHGHKGPITNQQIEEAISKITRIPMDMINAKENTNYTNLEDKIKTKLFGQDGAVSALVESILVSKSGM
;
A
#
# COMPACT_ATOMS: atom_id res chain seq x y z
N ALA A 1 42.89 4.55 9.79
CA ALA A 1 41.68 4.06 10.44
C ALA A 1 42.10 3.02 11.47
N SER A 2 41.79 3.24 12.74
CA SER A 2 42.25 2.38 13.84
C SER A 2 41.48 1.04 13.96
N GLY A 3 40.54 0.74 13.06
CA GLY A 3 39.78 -0.52 12.99
C GLY A 3 38.98 -0.90 14.26
N LYS A 4 38.74 0.08 15.15
CA LYS A 4 38.13 -0.18 16.48
C LYS A 4 36.62 0.03 16.51
N LEU A 5 36.00 0.52 15.44
CA LEU A 5 34.57 0.81 15.38
C LEU A 5 33.93 0.06 14.22
N PHE A 6 32.94 -0.77 14.51
CA PHE A 6 32.03 -1.33 13.52
C PHE A 6 30.77 -0.47 13.47
N CYS A 7 30.38 -0.06 12.26
CA CYS A 7 29.21 0.78 12.06
C CYS A 7 28.30 0.14 11.00
N VAL A 8 27.02 0.04 11.30
CA VAL A 8 25.96 -0.35 10.37
C VAL A 8 24.97 0.80 10.34
N GLY A 9 24.70 1.31 9.15
CA GLY A 9 23.72 2.37 8.94
C GLY A 9 22.63 1.91 7.98
N ALA A 10 21.42 2.40 8.16
CA ALA A 10 20.31 2.22 7.26
C ALA A 10 19.88 3.56 6.67
N THR A 11 19.55 3.57 5.39
CA THR A 11 19.12 4.77 4.67
C THR A 11 18.28 4.35 3.45
N THR A 12 17.58 5.28 2.83
CA THR A 12 16.87 5.04 1.57
C THR A 12 17.84 5.05 0.37
N SER A 13 17.42 4.44 -0.74
CA SER A 13 18.22 4.45 -1.98
C SER A 13 18.42 5.87 -2.54
N GLU A 14 17.47 6.76 -2.28
CA GLU A 14 17.52 8.16 -2.70
C GLU A 14 18.53 8.96 -1.86
N GLU A 15 18.40 8.91 -0.54
CA GLU A 15 19.36 9.55 0.39
C GLU A 15 20.78 9.02 0.23
N TYR A 16 20.94 7.71 -0.03
CA TYR A 16 22.23 7.12 -0.31
C TYR A 16 22.88 7.74 -1.54
N ARG A 17 22.12 7.89 -2.64
CA ARG A 17 22.61 8.55 -3.87
C ARG A 17 22.94 10.02 -3.65
N GLU A 18 22.09 10.73 -2.94
CA GLU A 18 22.26 12.17 -2.75
C GLU A 18 23.43 12.53 -1.82
N ASN A 19 23.62 11.77 -0.77
CA ASN A 19 24.56 12.13 0.31
C ASN A 19 25.78 11.22 0.36
N PHE A 20 25.63 9.92 0.08
CA PHE A 20 26.68 8.95 0.29
C PHE A 20 27.53 8.68 -0.97
N GLU A 21 26.89 8.56 -2.12
CA GLU A 21 27.59 8.30 -3.39
C GLU A 21 28.47 9.48 -3.84
N LYS A 22 28.26 10.67 -3.30
CA LYS A 22 29.09 11.84 -3.58
C LYS A 22 30.37 11.87 -2.77
N ASP A 23 30.45 11.15 -1.65
CA ASP A 23 31.62 11.12 -0.77
C ASP A 23 32.46 9.86 -1.02
N ARG A 24 33.53 10.04 -1.79
CA ARG A 24 34.49 8.96 -2.11
C ARG A 24 35.20 8.38 -0.87
N ALA A 25 35.31 9.13 0.22
CA ALA A 25 35.94 8.63 1.45
C ALA A 25 35.05 7.68 2.20
N LEU A 26 33.73 7.93 2.21
CA LEU A 26 32.74 7.05 2.78
C LEU A 26 32.54 5.79 1.94
N GLN A 27 32.44 5.92 0.62
CA GLN A 27 32.29 4.78 -0.28
C GLN A 27 33.39 3.71 -0.12
N ARG A 28 34.64 4.14 0.16
CA ARG A 28 35.76 3.20 0.36
C ARG A 28 35.73 2.48 1.70
N ARG A 29 34.93 2.95 2.66
CA ARG A 29 34.91 2.45 4.03
C ARG A 29 33.64 1.66 4.36
N PHE A 30 32.60 1.79 3.55
CA PHE A 30 31.32 1.13 3.73
C PHE A 30 30.95 0.27 2.52
N GLN A 31 30.42 -0.87 2.77
CA GLN A 31 29.84 -1.73 1.74
C GLN A 31 28.33 -1.51 1.68
N LYS A 32 27.80 -1.23 0.48
CA LYS A 32 26.36 -1.14 0.25
C LYS A 32 25.75 -2.53 0.25
N VAL A 33 24.73 -2.71 1.06
CA VAL A 33 23.86 -3.88 1.06
C VAL A 33 22.47 -3.40 0.67
N VAL A 34 21.95 -3.89 -0.45
CA VAL A 34 20.59 -3.57 -0.90
C VAL A 34 19.63 -4.53 -0.21
N VAL A 35 18.59 -3.98 0.40
CA VAL A 35 17.49 -4.73 0.99
C VAL A 35 16.25 -4.43 0.18
N ASP A 36 15.82 -5.40 -0.62
CA ASP A 36 14.61 -5.28 -1.44
C ASP A 36 13.35 -5.46 -0.59
N GLN A 37 12.24 -4.90 -1.08
CA GLN A 37 10.95 -5.11 -0.42
C GLN A 37 10.56 -6.59 -0.47
N PRO A 38 9.94 -7.12 0.59
CA PRO A 38 9.46 -8.50 0.60
C PRO A 38 8.32 -8.68 -0.41
N ASN A 39 8.24 -9.88 -0.97
CA ASN A 39 7.10 -10.28 -1.80
C ASN A 39 5.82 -10.42 -0.96
N LYS A 40 4.69 -10.64 -1.63
CA LYS A 40 3.37 -10.75 -1.01
C LYS A 40 3.32 -11.81 0.10
N GLU A 41 3.84 -13.01 -0.18
CA GLU A 41 3.81 -14.13 0.77
C GLU A 41 4.68 -13.85 2.01
N THR A 42 5.88 -13.32 1.81
CA THR A 42 6.74 -12.91 2.92
C THR A 42 6.10 -11.77 3.72
N THR A 43 5.44 -10.82 3.05
CA THR A 43 4.72 -9.72 3.72
C THR A 43 3.61 -10.26 4.62
N LYS A 44 2.82 -11.25 4.16
CA LYS A 44 1.81 -11.92 4.99
C LYS A 44 2.40 -12.53 6.25
N LEU A 45 3.54 -13.21 6.14
CA LEU A 45 4.23 -13.79 7.30
C LEU A 45 4.72 -12.71 8.28
N ILE A 46 5.28 -11.61 7.78
CA ILE A 46 5.71 -10.48 8.61
C ILE A 46 4.53 -9.89 9.37
N VAL A 47 3.42 -9.62 8.68
CA VAL A 47 2.21 -9.03 9.26
C VAL A 47 1.60 -9.93 10.33
N LYS A 48 1.51 -11.25 10.07
CA LYS A 48 1.08 -12.23 11.09
C LYS A 48 2.02 -12.27 12.30
N GLY A 49 3.33 -12.16 12.08
CA GLY A 49 4.31 -12.07 13.15
C GLY A 49 4.17 -10.82 14.02
N LEU A 50 3.70 -9.71 13.44
CA LEU A 50 3.49 -8.44 14.13
C LEU A 50 2.11 -8.30 14.77
N GLN A 51 1.15 -9.14 14.39
CA GLN A 51 -0.26 -9.09 14.79
C GLN A 51 -0.42 -8.86 16.30
N HIS A 52 0.21 -9.67 17.11
CA HIS A 52 0.06 -9.63 18.57
C HIS A 52 0.49 -8.30 19.21
N TYR A 53 1.46 -7.57 18.60
CA TYR A 53 1.85 -6.24 19.09
C TYR A 53 0.77 -5.19 18.85
N TYR A 54 0.13 -5.23 17.67
CA TYR A 54 -0.96 -4.31 17.31
C TYR A 54 -2.24 -4.63 18.06
N GLU A 55 -2.54 -5.93 18.29
CA GLU A 55 -3.66 -6.38 19.13
C GLU A 55 -3.53 -5.89 20.55
N ALA A 56 -2.34 -6.04 21.14
CA ALA A 56 -2.07 -5.56 22.49
C ALA A 56 -2.14 -4.02 22.60
N PHE A 57 -1.68 -3.30 21.58
CA PHE A 57 -1.67 -1.84 21.56
C PHE A 57 -3.08 -1.24 21.37
N HIS A 58 -3.84 -1.79 20.43
CA HIS A 58 -5.18 -1.29 20.12
C HIS A 58 -6.27 -1.93 20.99
N GLU A 59 -5.95 -2.99 21.73
CA GLU A 59 -6.91 -3.78 22.54
C GLU A 59 -8.03 -4.39 21.67
N LEU A 60 -7.71 -4.78 20.44
CA LEU A 60 -8.60 -5.36 19.44
C LEU A 60 -7.89 -6.51 18.73
N GLU A 61 -8.60 -7.58 18.45
CA GLU A 61 -8.08 -8.71 17.68
C GLU A 61 -8.21 -8.44 16.18
N TYR A 62 -7.35 -9.07 15.36
CA TYR A 62 -7.44 -9.06 13.90
C TYR A 62 -7.76 -10.45 13.40
N THR A 63 -8.74 -10.58 12.52
CA THR A 63 -8.97 -11.87 11.85
C THR A 63 -7.84 -12.17 10.87
N GLU A 64 -7.50 -13.44 10.69
CA GLU A 64 -6.48 -13.86 9.72
C GLU A 64 -6.84 -13.42 8.29
N GLU A 65 -8.13 -13.51 7.95
CA GLU A 65 -8.66 -13.06 6.67
C GLU A 65 -8.46 -11.55 6.47
N ALA A 66 -8.65 -10.74 7.50
CA ALA A 66 -8.45 -9.29 7.43
C ALA A 66 -6.98 -8.93 7.19
N LEU A 67 -6.03 -9.66 7.80
CA LEU A 67 -4.61 -9.44 7.57
C LEU A 67 -4.20 -9.79 6.13
N ASP A 68 -4.66 -10.92 5.62
CA ASP A 68 -4.41 -11.32 4.23
C ASP A 68 -5.03 -10.32 3.26
N TYR A 69 -6.24 -9.86 3.54
CA TYR A 69 -6.94 -8.86 2.76
C TYR A 69 -6.27 -7.49 2.80
N ALA A 70 -5.71 -7.09 3.95
CA ALA A 70 -4.93 -5.86 4.07
C ALA A 70 -3.71 -5.86 3.14
N VAL A 71 -3.01 -7.00 3.01
CA VAL A 71 -1.89 -7.12 2.06
C VAL A 71 -2.36 -6.90 0.62
N GLU A 72 -3.49 -7.51 0.25
CA GLU A 72 -4.03 -7.40 -1.12
C GLU A 72 -4.46 -5.97 -1.47
N LEU A 73 -5.22 -5.33 -0.59
CA LEU A 73 -5.70 -3.98 -0.82
C LEU A 73 -4.56 -2.95 -0.77
N ALA A 74 -3.61 -3.11 0.15
CA ALA A 74 -2.46 -2.21 0.22
C ALA A 74 -1.61 -2.27 -1.05
N GLU A 75 -1.39 -3.46 -1.63
CA GLU A 75 -0.71 -3.59 -2.92
C GLU A 75 -1.46 -2.93 -4.07
N ARG A 76 -2.78 -3.07 -4.09
CA ARG A 76 -3.65 -2.55 -5.15
C ARG A 76 -3.78 -1.03 -5.12
N TYR A 77 -3.83 -0.41 -3.94
CA TYR A 77 -4.21 1.00 -3.80
C TYR A 77 -3.12 1.91 -3.23
N MET A 78 -2.06 1.36 -2.61
CA MET A 78 -1.01 2.16 -1.95
C MET A 78 0.33 2.11 -2.71
N HIS A 79 0.38 2.71 -3.90
CA HIS A 79 1.57 2.68 -4.76
C HIS A 79 2.73 3.56 -4.27
N GLY A 80 2.48 4.52 -3.37
CA GLY A 80 3.51 5.44 -2.84
C GLY A 80 4.35 4.89 -1.69
N LYS A 81 4.07 3.68 -1.21
CA LYS A 81 4.79 3.01 -0.12
C LYS A 81 5.16 1.58 -0.48
N TYR A 82 6.17 1.04 0.19
CA TYR A 82 6.68 -0.31 -0.02
C TYR A 82 6.21 -1.27 1.07
N ASN A 83 6.22 -2.57 0.77
CA ASN A 83 6.03 -3.61 1.78
C ASN A 83 7.26 -3.70 2.69
N PRO A 84 7.08 -4.01 4.00
CA PRO A 84 5.82 -4.27 4.70
C PRO A 84 5.10 -3.01 5.22
N ASP A 85 5.73 -1.83 5.20
CA ASP A 85 5.27 -0.60 5.87
C ASP A 85 3.85 -0.19 5.45
N ARG A 86 3.52 -0.28 4.15
CA ARG A 86 2.17 0.09 3.69
C ARG A 86 1.08 -0.77 4.33
N VAL A 87 1.34 -2.06 4.59
CA VAL A 87 0.37 -2.96 5.22
C VAL A 87 0.29 -2.70 6.72
N ILE A 88 1.45 -2.45 7.34
CA ILE A 88 1.54 -2.07 8.76
C ILE A 88 0.75 -0.80 9.04
N ASP A 89 0.85 0.22 8.18
CA ASP A 89 0.04 1.44 8.28
C ASP A 89 -1.47 1.15 8.22
N VAL A 90 -1.89 0.23 7.35
CA VAL A 90 -3.32 -0.15 7.26
C VAL A 90 -3.78 -0.81 8.55
N MET A 91 -2.99 -1.73 9.10
CA MET A 91 -3.30 -2.38 10.38
C MET A 91 -3.41 -1.37 11.51
N ASP A 92 -2.42 -0.49 11.64
CA ASP A 92 -2.39 0.51 12.70
C ASP A 92 -3.61 1.44 12.63
N ILE A 93 -3.93 1.95 11.44
CA ILE A 93 -5.09 2.83 11.23
C ILE A 93 -6.41 2.08 11.46
N ALA A 94 -6.53 0.81 11.04
CA ALA A 94 -7.74 0.02 11.28
C ALA A 94 -7.96 -0.20 12.79
N GLY A 95 -6.91 -0.57 13.53
CA GLY A 95 -6.97 -0.75 14.98
C GLY A 95 -7.25 0.55 15.73
N ALA A 96 -6.54 1.64 15.41
CA ALA A 96 -6.74 2.95 16.02
C ALA A 96 -8.16 3.48 15.81
N ARG A 97 -8.73 3.33 14.61
CA ARG A 97 -10.12 3.70 14.31
C ARG A 97 -11.11 2.82 15.02
N GLY A 98 -10.88 1.51 15.05
CA GLY A 98 -11.71 0.58 15.79
C GLY A 98 -11.80 0.97 17.27
N LYS A 99 -10.67 1.25 17.91
CA LYS A 99 -10.62 1.70 19.30
C LYS A 99 -11.32 3.04 19.50
N LEU A 100 -11.08 4.03 18.62
CA LEU A 100 -11.68 5.36 18.69
C LEU A 100 -13.22 5.32 18.58
N HIS A 101 -13.75 4.47 17.73
CA HIS A 101 -15.20 4.33 17.51
C HIS A 101 -15.86 3.33 18.46
N GLY A 102 -15.12 2.78 19.42
CA GLY A 102 -15.65 1.81 20.39
C GLY A 102 -16.10 0.50 19.75
N HIS A 103 -15.41 0.07 18.71
CA HIS A 103 -15.68 -1.20 18.03
C HIS A 103 -15.55 -2.35 19.02
N LYS A 104 -16.55 -3.23 19.04
CA LYS A 104 -16.60 -4.41 19.90
C LYS A 104 -16.50 -5.64 19.02
N GLY A 105 -15.35 -6.26 19.00
CA GLY A 105 -15.10 -7.45 18.20
C GLY A 105 -13.80 -7.34 17.40
N PRO A 106 -13.45 -8.37 16.63
CA PRO A 106 -12.23 -8.37 15.84
C PRO A 106 -12.31 -7.41 14.65
N ILE A 107 -11.16 -6.91 14.23
CA ILE A 107 -10.99 -6.18 12.97
C ILE A 107 -11.18 -7.16 11.82
N THR A 108 -12.13 -6.87 10.96
CA THR A 108 -12.51 -7.67 9.79
C THR A 108 -12.16 -6.91 8.49
N ASN A 109 -12.47 -7.50 7.35
CA ASN A 109 -12.28 -6.89 6.03
C ASN A 109 -12.90 -5.49 5.93
N GLN A 110 -14.04 -5.27 6.57
CA GLN A 110 -14.73 -3.97 6.55
C GLN A 110 -13.87 -2.85 7.15
N GLN A 111 -13.25 -3.08 8.33
CA GLN A 111 -12.41 -2.07 8.96
C GLN A 111 -11.11 -1.83 8.16
N ILE A 112 -10.61 -2.86 7.47
CA ILE A 112 -9.48 -2.71 6.55
C ILE A 112 -9.86 -1.82 5.36
N GLU A 113 -11.03 -2.03 4.75
CA GLU A 113 -11.54 -1.19 3.66
C GLU A 113 -11.72 0.28 4.10
N GLU A 114 -12.26 0.50 5.28
CA GLU A 114 -12.38 1.83 5.87
C GLU A 114 -11.02 2.50 6.07
N ALA A 115 -10.01 1.75 6.53
CA ALA A 115 -8.66 2.24 6.71
C ALA A 115 -8.02 2.62 5.36
N ILE A 116 -8.10 1.75 4.36
CA ILE A 116 -7.61 2.01 3.00
C ILE A 116 -8.30 3.23 2.39
N SER A 117 -9.64 3.31 2.48
CA SER A 117 -10.41 4.46 1.99
C SER A 117 -9.91 5.76 2.61
N LYS A 118 -9.61 5.75 3.90
CA LYS A 118 -9.09 6.93 4.60
C LYS A 118 -7.68 7.32 4.16
N ILE A 119 -6.80 6.34 3.97
CA ILE A 119 -5.41 6.58 3.56
C ILE A 119 -5.35 7.09 2.13
N THR A 120 -6.07 6.42 1.23
CA THR A 120 -5.99 6.66 -0.23
C THR A 120 -6.95 7.73 -0.71
N ARG A 121 -7.95 8.09 0.11
CA ARG A 121 -9.08 8.96 -0.24
C ARG A 121 -9.96 8.39 -1.38
N ILE A 122 -9.92 7.07 -1.59
CA ILE A 122 -10.78 6.36 -2.53
C ILE A 122 -12.08 6.01 -1.80
N PRO A 123 -13.26 6.31 -2.36
CA PRO A 123 -14.55 5.92 -1.77
C PRO A 123 -14.66 4.41 -1.57
N MET A 124 -15.28 3.95 -0.47
CA MET A 124 -15.44 2.53 -0.16
C MET A 124 -16.15 1.75 -1.26
N ASP A 125 -17.15 2.37 -1.90
CA ASP A 125 -17.88 1.76 -3.02
C ASP A 125 -16.98 1.34 -4.18
N MET A 126 -15.87 2.06 -4.38
CA MET A 126 -14.86 1.74 -5.40
C MET A 126 -13.89 0.65 -4.93
N ILE A 127 -13.63 0.55 -3.63
CA ILE A 127 -12.78 -0.49 -3.05
C ILE A 127 -13.53 -1.83 -3.06
N ASN A 128 -14.82 -1.81 -2.72
CA ASN A 128 -15.71 -2.97 -2.68
C ASN A 128 -16.24 -3.40 -4.05
N ALA A 129 -16.13 -2.56 -5.07
CA ALA A 129 -16.49 -2.94 -6.43
C ALA A 129 -15.60 -4.12 -6.85
N LYS A 130 -16.18 -5.34 -6.77
CA LYS A 130 -15.59 -6.53 -7.39
C LYS A 130 -15.21 -6.15 -8.81
N GLU A 131 -14.12 -6.69 -9.34
CA GLU A 131 -13.50 -6.41 -10.65
C GLU A 131 -14.42 -6.41 -11.89
N ASN A 132 -15.70 -6.64 -11.70
CA ASN A 132 -16.75 -6.51 -12.71
C ASN A 132 -17.33 -5.09 -12.76
N THR A 133 -16.50 -4.06 -12.73
CA THR A 133 -16.93 -2.79 -13.27
C THR A 133 -17.09 -3.00 -14.77
N ASN A 134 -18.33 -3.19 -15.20
CA ASN A 134 -18.72 -3.24 -16.59
C ASN A 134 -18.26 -1.95 -17.26
N TYR A 135 -17.06 -1.97 -17.82
CA TYR A 135 -16.53 -0.90 -18.69
C TYR A 135 -17.40 -0.72 -19.94
N THR A 136 -18.33 -1.65 -20.19
CA THR A 136 -19.27 -1.66 -21.31
C THR A 136 -20.09 -0.38 -21.44
N ASN A 137 -20.32 0.34 -20.33
CA ASN A 137 -21.09 1.59 -20.36
C ASN A 137 -20.27 2.79 -19.85
N LEU A 138 -18.91 2.68 -19.80
CA LEU A 138 -18.08 3.75 -19.29
C LEU A 138 -18.13 4.99 -20.20
N GLU A 139 -18.10 4.76 -21.50
CA GLU A 139 -18.17 5.81 -22.51
C GLU A 139 -19.46 6.63 -22.38
N ASP A 140 -20.61 5.96 -22.31
CA ASP A 140 -21.91 6.62 -22.17
C ASP A 140 -22.01 7.39 -20.85
N LYS A 141 -21.52 6.83 -19.74
CA LYS A 141 -21.50 7.51 -18.43
C LYS A 141 -20.64 8.78 -18.44
N ILE A 142 -19.55 8.81 -19.18
CA ILE A 142 -18.72 10.00 -19.31
C ILE A 142 -19.41 11.02 -20.23
N LYS A 143 -19.97 10.58 -21.36
CA LYS A 143 -20.67 11.46 -22.31
C LYS A 143 -21.92 12.13 -21.72
N THR A 144 -22.58 11.53 -20.73
CA THR A 144 -23.68 12.18 -20.02
C THR A 144 -23.23 13.37 -19.16
N LYS A 145 -21.94 13.45 -18.79
CA LYS A 145 -21.38 14.51 -17.95
C LYS A 145 -20.47 15.49 -18.71
N LEU A 146 -19.97 15.09 -19.87
CA LEU A 146 -19.06 15.85 -20.71
C LEU A 146 -19.68 16.05 -22.10
N PHE A 147 -19.94 17.30 -22.46
CA PHE A 147 -20.53 17.65 -23.74
C PHE A 147 -19.48 18.15 -24.73
N GLY A 148 -19.59 17.74 -25.99
CA GLY A 148 -18.73 18.23 -27.07
C GLY A 148 -17.30 17.69 -27.10
N GLN A 149 -17.00 16.61 -26.36
CA GLN A 149 -15.69 15.97 -26.30
C GLN A 149 -15.75 14.48 -26.67
N ASP A 150 -16.68 14.08 -27.54
CA ASP A 150 -16.93 12.65 -27.83
C ASP A 150 -15.70 11.91 -28.33
N GLY A 151 -14.89 12.51 -29.21
CA GLY A 151 -13.65 11.89 -29.69
C GLY A 151 -12.58 11.68 -28.61
N ALA A 152 -12.44 12.65 -27.70
CA ALA A 152 -11.50 12.52 -26.59
C ALA A 152 -11.97 11.48 -25.58
N VAL A 153 -13.26 11.38 -25.32
CA VAL A 153 -13.87 10.38 -24.43
C VAL A 153 -13.68 8.98 -25.01
N SER A 154 -13.94 8.77 -26.31
CA SER A 154 -13.74 7.47 -26.95
C SER A 154 -12.28 7.02 -26.88
N ALA A 155 -11.32 7.91 -27.20
CA ALA A 155 -9.89 7.62 -27.12
C ALA A 155 -9.43 7.29 -25.68
N LEU A 156 -9.97 7.99 -24.67
CA LEU A 156 -9.69 7.72 -23.26
C LEU A 156 -10.20 6.33 -22.86
N VAL A 157 -11.45 6.00 -23.19
CA VAL A 157 -12.06 4.71 -22.86
C VAL A 157 -11.31 3.56 -23.54
N GLU A 158 -10.92 3.71 -24.79
CA GLU A 158 -10.11 2.73 -25.52
C GLU A 158 -8.76 2.51 -24.84
N SER A 159 -8.06 3.57 -24.43
CA SER A 159 -6.80 3.48 -23.69
C SER A 159 -6.95 2.75 -22.36
N ILE A 160 -8.05 2.98 -21.62
CA ILE A 160 -8.36 2.28 -20.38
C ILE A 160 -8.59 0.79 -20.63
N LEU A 161 -9.37 0.45 -21.67
CA LEU A 161 -9.65 -0.94 -22.01
C LEU A 161 -8.39 -1.70 -22.41
N VAL A 162 -7.52 -1.11 -23.23
CA VAL A 162 -6.23 -1.68 -23.63
C VAL A 162 -5.34 -1.91 -22.40
N SER A 163 -5.21 -0.92 -21.51
CA SER A 163 -4.43 -1.05 -20.28
C SER A 163 -4.94 -2.17 -19.37
N LYS A 164 -6.24 -2.42 -19.35
CA LYS A 164 -6.86 -3.48 -18.53
C LYS A 164 -6.82 -4.85 -19.17
N SER A 165 -6.72 -4.94 -20.50
CA SER A 165 -6.60 -6.22 -21.21
C SER A 165 -5.21 -6.85 -21.11
N GLY A 166 -4.24 -6.17 -20.51
CA GLY A 166 -2.91 -6.74 -20.26
C GLY A 166 -1.99 -6.74 -21.48
N MET A 167 -2.30 -5.95 -22.51
CA MET A 167 -1.40 -5.68 -23.65
C MET A 167 -0.61 -4.40 -23.45
#